data_d8e697cc4f5c2716e3a1286bf33187d5
#
_entry.id   d8e697cc4f5c2716e3a1286bf33187d5
#
_cell.length_a   1.000
_cell.length_b   1.000
_cell.length_c   1.000
_cell.angle_alpha   90.00
_cell.angle_beta   90.00
_cell.angle_gamma   90.00
#
_symmetry.space_group_name_H-M   'P 1'
#
loop_
_entity.id
_entity.type
_entity.pdbx_description
1 polymer ?
#
loop_
_entity_poly.entity_id
_entity_poly.type
_entity_poly.pdbx_seq_one_letter_code
_entity_poly.pdbx_strand_id
1 'polypeptide(L)'
;MRLVGLVALAACSSVPAATTEFFGPTVEPPRGLMWIQPGMSTAEAMRLVPNLHEPAKKGVRDELILDMNVSDVQLTVRLDGGTVSSIVAIVQGHGARDLLTRAWGPPQIAHDSLGQPEVTWASESTGWKVKLDCLERNCLVEYTPYHVLTSEFFGSHVIPPGDLAKLRVGMKLADARSLAPGIIASRTGIPTSVDGVREFVAIDDKTGVVRSIYLNLPPHAEDLLAEAWSEGWKASELGHPVLVWPDPTTGWRATLRDALGYSHDLAYDNFIPAAHLLGDQPDSIDALPQPILGKTIDEVKKAYKDELAPGKELALLLLPTEWERVGTRVVLVPGGGRIRELSFSLPYKPHPEARDVFLEAFKTKWGEPKEQDDRGLLFHEDDPRIEIHDDPEHGAWVVEMR
;
A
#
# COMPACT_ATOMS: atom_id res chain seq x y z
N MET A 1 -26.07 30.49 76.96
CA MET A 1 -25.93 29.48 75.87
C MET A 1 -25.70 30.23 74.56
N ARG A 2 -24.50 30.21 74.07
CA ARG A 2 -24.15 30.80 72.74
C ARG A 2 -23.93 29.61 71.78
N LEU A 3 -24.82 29.48 70.79
CA LEU A 3 -24.64 28.53 69.70
C LEU A 3 -23.61 29.13 68.73
N VAL A 4 -22.46 28.43 68.59
CA VAL A 4 -21.48 28.72 67.56
C VAL A 4 -21.86 27.83 66.37
N GLY A 5 -22.39 28.49 65.32
CA GLY A 5 -22.67 27.84 64.06
C GLY A 5 -21.38 27.62 63.29
N LEU A 6 -20.99 26.35 63.14
CA LEU A 6 -19.92 25.94 62.24
C LEU A 6 -20.43 26.05 60.80
N VAL A 7 -19.98 27.07 60.05
CA VAL A 7 -20.15 27.14 58.61
C VAL A 7 -19.06 26.29 57.98
N ALA A 8 -19.43 25.08 57.56
CA ALA A 8 -18.56 24.25 56.73
C ALA A 8 -18.50 24.89 55.32
N LEU A 9 -17.45 25.60 55.02
CA LEU A 9 -17.08 25.96 53.65
C LEU A 9 -16.71 24.67 52.91
N ALA A 10 -17.67 24.14 52.17
CA ALA A 10 -17.40 23.16 51.16
C ALA A 10 -16.58 23.87 50.04
N ALA A 11 -15.26 23.70 50.09
CA ALA A 11 -14.42 24.07 48.97
C ALA A 11 -14.76 23.11 47.81
N CYS A 12 -15.69 23.53 46.96
CA CYS A 12 -15.82 22.93 45.64
C CYS A 12 -14.49 23.24 44.92
N SER A 13 -13.57 22.29 44.96
CA SER A 13 -12.41 22.30 44.07
C SER A 13 -12.99 22.12 42.66
N SER A 14 -13.23 23.23 41.97
CA SER A 14 -13.60 23.23 40.56
C SER A 14 -12.39 22.64 39.81
N VAL A 15 -12.61 21.52 39.17
CA VAL A 15 -11.64 20.94 38.23
C VAL A 15 -11.35 22.03 37.17
N PRO A 16 -10.08 22.33 36.89
CA PRO A 16 -9.76 23.40 35.92
C PRO A 16 -10.28 23.06 34.53
N ALA A 17 -10.84 24.09 33.86
CA ALA A 17 -11.26 23.95 32.46
C ALA A 17 -10.05 23.85 31.52
N ALA A 18 -10.31 23.42 30.30
CA ALA A 18 -9.27 23.35 29.25
C ALA A 18 -8.65 24.75 29.04
N THR A 19 -7.34 24.80 29.06
CA THR A 19 -6.55 26.00 28.86
C THR A 19 -5.51 25.82 27.76
N THR A 20 -4.90 26.90 27.30
CA THR A 20 -3.76 26.82 26.35
C THR A 20 -2.58 26.01 26.91
N GLU A 21 -2.41 26.00 28.23
CA GLU A 21 -1.35 25.20 28.90
C GLU A 21 -1.59 23.69 28.76
N PHE A 22 -2.87 23.29 28.66
CA PHE A 22 -3.22 21.88 28.44
C PHE A 22 -2.74 21.38 27.06
N PHE A 23 -2.93 22.20 26.03
CA PHE A 23 -2.50 21.87 24.67
C PHE A 23 -0.99 22.10 24.43
N GLY A 24 -0.32 22.85 25.31
CA GLY A 24 1.09 23.22 25.15
C GLY A 24 1.32 24.26 24.04
N PRO A 25 2.56 24.72 23.87
CA PRO A 25 2.93 25.75 22.89
C PRO A 25 3.22 25.17 21.49
N THR A 26 3.23 23.87 21.34
CA THR A 26 3.57 23.14 20.11
C THR A 26 2.42 22.21 19.69
N VAL A 27 2.32 21.95 18.39
CA VAL A 27 1.32 21.03 17.84
C VAL A 27 1.78 19.59 18.14
N GLU A 28 1.35 19.06 19.28
CA GLU A 28 1.65 17.70 19.73
C GLU A 28 0.54 17.18 20.65
N PRO A 29 0.36 15.87 20.81
CA PRO A 29 -0.61 15.35 21.77
C PRO A 29 -0.31 15.83 23.18
N PRO A 30 -1.35 16.03 24.03
CA PRO A 30 -1.17 16.43 25.41
C PRO A 30 -0.20 15.48 26.14
N ARG A 31 0.51 16.06 27.13
CA ARG A 31 1.49 15.34 27.94
C ARG A 31 0.99 14.01 28.44
N GLY A 32 1.20 12.99 28.35
CA GLY A 32 0.67 11.66 28.72
C GLY A 32 0.37 10.79 27.50
N LEU A 33 0.11 11.38 26.34
CA LEU A 33 -0.15 10.64 25.11
C LEU A 33 0.92 10.85 24.02
N MET A 34 1.92 11.69 24.24
CA MET A 34 2.97 11.98 23.28
C MET A 34 3.81 10.75 22.84
N TRP A 35 3.76 9.66 23.63
CA TRP A 35 4.47 8.41 23.31
C TRP A 35 3.62 7.42 22.51
N ILE A 36 2.32 7.71 22.35
CA ILE A 36 1.42 6.87 21.59
C ILE A 36 1.58 7.20 20.10
N GLN A 37 1.73 6.14 19.30
CA GLN A 37 1.86 6.28 17.85
C GLN A 37 0.84 5.40 17.12
N PRO A 38 0.31 5.82 15.98
CA PRO A 38 -0.50 4.97 15.13
C PRO A 38 0.24 3.67 14.76
N GLY A 39 -0.54 2.59 14.65
CA GLY A 39 0.01 1.26 14.40
C GLY A 39 0.44 0.49 15.65
N MET A 40 0.61 1.14 16.81
CA MET A 40 0.88 0.45 18.08
C MET A 40 -0.28 -0.47 18.44
N SER A 41 0.03 -1.64 19.00
CA SER A 41 -0.99 -2.52 19.58
C SER A 41 -1.61 -1.89 20.83
N THR A 42 -2.86 -2.27 21.13
CA THR A 42 -3.55 -1.88 22.38
C THR A 42 -2.70 -2.18 23.61
N ALA A 43 -2.07 -3.35 23.68
CA ALA A 43 -1.25 -3.76 24.81
C ALA A 43 0.00 -2.88 24.98
N GLU A 44 0.62 -2.48 23.87
CA GLU A 44 1.78 -1.60 23.88
C GLU A 44 1.41 -0.19 24.30
N ALA A 45 0.31 0.36 23.80
CA ALA A 45 -0.21 1.67 24.20
C ALA A 45 -0.50 1.72 25.72
N MET A 46 -1.18 0.71 26.25
CA MET A 46 -1.47 0.61 27.69
C MET A 46 -0.20 0.43 28.54
N ARG A 47 0.81 -0.24 28.02
CA ARG A 47 2.12 -0.36 28.70
C ARG A 47 2.85 0.97 28.80
N LEU A 48 2.80 1.79 27.75
CA LEU A 48 3.43 3.12 27.71
C LEU A 48 2.69 4.15 28.53
N VAL A 49 1.36 4.04 28.61
CA VAL A 49 0.48 4.95 29.33
C VAL A 49 -0.38 4.14 30.33
N PRO A 50 0.12 3.93 31.57
CA PRO A 50 -0.53 3.01 32.53
C PRO A 50 -1.97 3.37 32.94
N ASN A 51 -2.36 4.66 32.80
CA ASN A 51 -3.73 5.09 33.12
C ASN A 51 -4.67 5.01 31.92
N LEU A 52 -4.21 4.47 30.80
CA LEU A 52 -5.03 4.20 29.65
C LEU A 52 -5.80 2.89 29.87
N HIS A 53 -7.11 2.89 29.69
CA HIS A 53 -7.94 1.74 29.96
C HIS A 53 -9.09 1.62 28.96
N GLU A 54 -9.64 0.42 28.84
CA GLU A 54 -10.83 0.16 28.03
C GLU A 54 -12.08 0.81 28.71
N PRO A 55 -13.02 1.35 27.91
CA PRO A 55 -14.25 1.88 28.47
C PRO A 55 -15.06 0.79 29.19
N ALA A 56 -15.70 1.15 30.30
CA ALA A 56 -16.52 0.22 31.12
C ALA A 56 -17.69 -0.40 30.34
N LYS A 57 -18.16 0.25 29.28
CA LYS A 57 -19.15 -0.27 28.34
C LYS A 57 -18.53 -0.32 26.96
N LYS A 58 -18.49 -1.50 26.36
CA LYS A 58 -18.10 -1.63 24.94
C LYS A 58 -19.07 -0.81 24.09
N GLY A 59 -18.56 0.30 23.58
CA GLY A 59 -19.28 1.17 22.64
C GLY A 59 -19.26 0.61 21.23
N VAL A 60 -19.78 1.38 20.29
CA VAL A 60 -19.73 1.09 18.86
C VAL A 60 -18.31 1.26 18.29
N ARG A 61 -17.43 1.94 19.02
CA ARG A 61 -16.03 2.23 18.62
C ARG A 61 -15.07 1.57 19.59
N ASP A 62 -14.05 0.95 19.05
CA ASP A 62 -12.91 0.46 19.82
C ASP A 62 -12.04 1.67 20.18
N GLU A 63 -11.98 2.00 21.47
CA GLU A 63 -11.22 3.14 21.99
C GLU A 63 -10.66 2.83 23.38
N LEU A 64 -9.55 3.47 23.72
CA LEU A 64 -9.03 3.52 25.08
C LEU A 64 -9.23 4.92 25.64
N ILE A 65 -9.56 5.01 26.91
CA ILE A 65 -9.82 6.27 27.61
C ILE A 65 -8.66 6.58 28.55
N LEU A 66 -8.23 7.82 28.57
CA LEU A 66 -7.30 8.35 29.57
C LEU A 66 -8.07 9.27 30.54
N ASP A 67 -8.14 8.88 31.80
CA ASP A 67 -8.73 9.71 32.84
C ASP A 67 -7.86 10.94 33.09
N MET A 68 -8.48 12.11 32.96
CA MET A 68 -7.82 13.40 33.14
C MET A 68 -8.53 14.20 34.24
N ASN A 69 -7.76 14.98 34.98
CA ASN A 69 -8.28 15.95 35.94
C ASN A 69 -8.61 17.30 35.31
N VAL A 70 -9.21 17.29 34.09
CA VAL A 70 -9.64 18.47 33.37
C VAL A 70 -11.13 18.30 33.04
N SER A 71 -11.99 19.16 33.53
CA SER A 71 -13.44 18.96 33.51
C SER A 71 -14.07 18.94 32.13
N ASP A 72 -13.47 19.63 31.19
CA ASP A 72 -14.06 19.86 29.86
C ASP A 72 -13.35 19.13 28.75
N VAL A 73 -12.44 18.21 29.11
CA VAL A 73 -11.67 17.43 28.13
C VAL A 73 -11.68 15.95 28.47
N GLN A 74 -12.02 15.16 27.48
CA GLN A 74 -11.82 13.72 27.50
C GLN A 74 -10.76 13.36 26.47
N LEU A 75 -9.73 12.61 26.89
CA LEU A 75 -8.72 12.06 25.98
C LEU A 75 -9.05 10.62 25.66
N THR A 76 -9.02 10.28 24.37
CA THR A 76 -9.21 8.92 23.88
C THR A 76 -8.13 8.58 22.86
N VAL A 77 -7.76 7.29 22.83
CA VAL A 77 -6.96 6.71 21.77
C VAL A 77 -7.89 5.82 20.97
N ARG A 78 -8.14 6.15 19.73
CA ARG A 78 -8.97 5.34 18.82
C ARG A 78 -8.19 4.15 18.32
N LEU A 79 -8.88 3.05 18.23
CA LEU A 79 -8.33 1.79 17.73
C LEU A 79 -9.03 1.40 16.43
N ASP A 80 -8.28 0.76 15.55
CA ASP A 80 -8.80 0.06 14.39
C ASP A 80 -8.18 -1.33 14.34
N GLY A 81 -9.01 -2.36 14.44
CA GLY A 81 -8.55 -3.74 14.48
C GLY A 81 -7.60 -4.09 15.63
N GLY A 82 -7.69 -3.38 16.78
CA GLY A 82 -6.82 -3.59 17.95
C GLY A 82 -5.49 -2.86 17.90
N THR A 83 -5.33 -1.93 16.94
CA THR A 83 -4.17 -1.03 16.82
C THR A 83 -4.59 0.42 16.90
N VAL A 84 -3.70 1.26 17.40
CA VAL A 84 -3.92 2.71 17.48
C VAL A 84 -4.07 3.30 16.08
N SER A 85 -5.17 4.02 15.85
CA SER A 85 -5.41 4.76 14.61
C SER A 85 -5.23 6.27 14.76
N SER A 86 -5.69 6.86 15.86
CA SER A 86 -5.50 8.28 16.16
C SER A 86 -5.65 8.57 17.66
N ILE A 87 -5.22 9.77 18.06
CA ILE A 87 -5.45 10.31 19.41
C ILE A 87 -6.47 11.42 19.29
N VAL A 88 -7.47 11.43 20.18
CA VAL A 88 -8.56 12.41 20.14
C VAL A 88 -8.74 13.05 21.50
N ALA A 89 -8.75 14.39 21.52
CA ALA A 89 -9.26 15.16 22.65
C ALA A 89 -10.68 15.65 22.33
N ILE A 90 -11.64 15.29 23.15
CA ILE A 90 -13.01 15.79 23.08
C ILE A 90 -13.07 16.98 24.01
N VAL A 91 -13.21 18.18 23.46
CA VAL A 91 -13.30 19.45 24.23
C VAL A 91 -14.75 19.91 24.27
N GLN A 92 -15.30 20.06 25.46
CA GLN A 92 -16.66 20.57 25.61
C GLN A 92 -16.70 22.09 25.42
N GLY A 93 -17.73 22.58 24.72
CA GLY A 93 -17.95 24.00 24.46
C GLY A 93 -17.41 24.51 23.13
N HIS A 94 -17.73 25.76 22.81
CA HIS A 94 -17.45 26.36 21.50
C HIS A 94 -16.07 27.05 21.39
N GLY A 95 -15.26 27.02 22.43
CA GLY A 95 -14.00 27.77 22.51
C GLY A 95 -12.75 27.05 22.02
N ALA A 96 -12.86 25.78 21.58
CA ALA A 96 -11.68 24.96 21.22
C ALA A 96 -10.83 25.62 20.13
N ARG A 97 -11.44 26.16 19.08
CA ARG A 97 -10.71 26.84 17.99
C ARG A 97 -9.90 28.03 18.51
N ASP A 98 -10.49 28.85 19.39
CA ASP A 98 -9.82 30.04 19.95
C ASP A 98 -8.69 29.63 20.91
N LEU A 99 -8.86 28.51 21.66
CA LEU A 99 -7.83 27.96 22.51
C LEU A 99 -6.64 27.47 21.69
N LEU A 100 -6.89 26.69 20.65
CA LEU A 100 -5.86 26.14 19.78
C LEU A 100 -5.18 27.27 18.96
N THR A 101 -5.95 28.27 18.49
CA THR A 101 -5.36 29.41 17.78
C THR A 101 -4.46 30.25 18.71
N ARG A 102 -4.79 30.35 19.98
CA ARG A 102 -3.90 31.05 20.95
C ARG A 102 -2.67 30.22 21.30
N ALA A 103 -2.80 28.88 21.32
CA ALA A 103 -1.69 28.00 21.64
C ALA A 103 -0.71 27.87 20.46
N TRP A 104 -1.24 27.70 19.23
CA TRP A 104 -0.46 27.29 18.05
C TRP A 104 -0.47 28.28 16.89
N GLY A 105 -1.13 29.43 17.04
CA GLY A 105 -1.29 30.42 15.97
C GLY A 105 -2.50 30.12 15.07
N PRO A 106 -2.65 30.87 13.96
CA PRO A 106 -3.79 30.73 13.06
C PRO A 106 -3.77 29.34 12.37
N PRO A 107 -4.97 28.71 12.24
CA PRO A 107 -5.08 27.43 11.55
C PRO A 107 -4.89 27.59 10.04
N GLN A 108 -4.50 26.48 9.39
CA GLN A 108 -4.68 26.29 7.97
C GLN A 108 -6.11 25.82 7.71
N ILE A 109 -6.70 26.27 6.60
CA ILE A 109 -7.99 25.79 6.13
C ILE A 109 -7.72 24.98 4.88
N ALA A 110 -7.84 23.66 5.01
CA ALA A 110 -7.81 22.72 3.92
C ALA A 110 -9.25 22.30 3.53
N HIS A 111 -9.39 21.47 2.52
CA HIS A 111 -10.65 20.85 2.17
C HIS A 111 -10.45 19.33 2.19
N ASP A 112 -11.40 18.63 2.75
CA ASP A 112 -11.40 17.16 2.73
C ASP A 112 -11.72 16.60 1.32
N SER A 113 -11.71 15.27 1.19
CA SER A 113 -12.04 14.57 -0.06
C SER A 113 -13.47 14.83 -0.58
N LEU A 114 -14.34 15.40 0.26
CA LEU A 114 -15.71 15.80 -0.08
C LEU A 114 -15.85 17.31 -0.32
N GLY A 115 -14.73 18.07 -0.29
CA GLY A 115 -14.69 19.50 -0.43
C GLY A 115 -15.18 20.27 0.81
N GLN A 116 -15.32 19.63 1.97
CA GLN A 116 -15.69 20.28 3.21
C GLN A 116 -14.46 20.95 3.84
N PRO A 117 -14.61 22.18 4.40
CA PRO A 117 -13.50 22.88 5.03
C PRO A 117 -13.01 22.14 6.27
N GLU A 118 -11.73 21.81 6.29
CA GLU A 118 -11.02 21.28 7.44
C GLU A 118 -10.18 22.38 8.12
N VAL A 119 -10.31 22.50 9.42
CA VAL A 119 -9.47 23.40 10.23
C VAL A 119 -8.32 22.61 10.83
N THR A 120 -7.09 22.94 10.43
CA THR A 120 -5.93 22.14 10.79
C THR A 120 -4.76 22.98 11.29
N TRP A 121 -3.92 22.38 12.14
CA TRP A 121 -2.60 22.87 12.51
C TRP A 121 -1.61 21.74 12.28
N ALA A 122 -0.45 22.04 11.72
CA ALA A 122 0.59 21.06 11.47
C ALA A 122 1.97 21.62 11.85
N SER A 123 2.86 20.75 12.29
CA SER A 123 4.22 21.10 12.66
C SER A 123 5.19 19.98 12.27
N GLU A 124 6.04 20.23 11.29
CA GLU A 124 7.09 19.31 10.91
C GLU A 124 8.10 19.07 12.03
N SER A 125 8.36 20.10 12.87
CA SER A 125 9.32 19.99 13.96
C SER A 125 8.86 19.05 15.07
N THR A 126 7.56 18.88 15.27
CA THR A 126 6.98 17.94 16.24
C THR A 126 6.50 16.63 15.58
N GLY A 127 6.32 16.63 14.27
CA GLY A 127 5.79 15.47 13.53
C GLY A 127 4.30 15.23 13.76
N TRP A 128 3.52 16.27 14.11
CA TRP A 128 2.09 16.13 14.38
C TRP A 128 1.23 17.10 13.57
N LYS A 129 0.06 16.64 13.16
CA LYS A 129 -1.04 17.41 12.60
C LYS A 129 -2.26 17.26 13.47
N VAL A 130 -2.98 18.34 13.63
CA VAL A 130 -4.24 18.39 14.39
C VAL A 130 -5.36 18.84 13.46
N LYS A 131 -6.44 18.07 13.46
CA LYS A 131 -7.70 18.41 12.83
C LYS A 131 -8.72 18.78 13.90
N LEU A 132 -9.44 19.88 13.69
CA LEU A 132 -10.54 20.30 14.55
C LEU A 132 -11.87 20.10 13.81
N ASP A 133 -12.74 19.30 14.41
CA ASP A 133 -14.12 19.14 13.98
C ASP A 133 -15.07 19.47 15.14
N CYS A 134 -15.94 20.46 14.96
CA CYS A 134 -16.86 20.94 16.01
C CYS A 134 -18.29 20.57 15.65
N LEU A 135 -18.91 19.73 16.48
CA LEU A 135 -20.30 19.32 16.41
C LEU A 135 -21.07 19.89 17.60
N GLU A 136 -22.03 20.77 17.36
CA GLU A 136 -22.93 21.40 18.33
C GLU A 136 -22.28 21.89 19.64
N ARG A 137 -22.00 21.01 20.59
CA ARG A 137 -21.46 21.35 21.91
C ARG A 137 -20.05 20.78 22.18
N ASN A 138 -19.56 19.94 21.31
CA ASN A 138 -18.25 19.29 21.48
C ASN A 138 -17.38 19.54 20.25
N CYS A 139 -16.11 19.77 20.50
CA CYS A 139 -15.10 19.81 19.46
C CYS A 139 -14.20 18.59 19.60
N LEU A 140 -13.97 17.91 18.50
CA LEU A 140 -13.00 16.82 18.36
C LEU A 140 -11.68 17.41 17.88
N VAL A 141 -10.64 17.24 18.67
CA VAL A 141 -9.26 17.63 18.36
C VAL A 141 -8.52 16.34 18.08
N GLU A 142 -8.39 15.99 16.82
CA GLU A 142 -7.77 14.73 16.39
C GLU A 142 -6.30 14.95 16.02
N TYR A 143 -5.42 14.19 16.66
CA TYR A 143 -3.98 14.22 16.43
C TYR A 143 -3.58 13.05 15.55
N THR A 144 -2.89 13.35 14.47
CA THR A 144 -2.31 12.39 13.55
C THR A 144 -0.84 12.71 13.32
N PRO A 145 0.01 11.71 13.02
CA PRO A 145 1.38 11.96 12.61
C PRO A 145 1.44 12.85 11.37
N TYR A 146 2.47 13.66 11.30
CA TYR A 146 2.66 14.60 10.22
C TYR A 146 4.12 14.66 9.79
N HIS A 147 4.40 14.07 8.64
CA HIS A 147 5.59 14.33 7.84
C HIS A 147 5.12 14.62 6.43
N VAL A 148 5.73 15.59 5.78
CA VAL A 148 5.43 15.86 4.37
C VAL A 148 5.88 14.67 3.54
N LEU A 149 5.04 14.23 2.59
CA LEU A 149 5.43 13.20 1.64
C LEU A 149 6.53 13.75 0.72
N THR A 150 7.65 13.05 0.65
CA THR A 150 8.78 13.37 -0.23
C THR A 150 9.14 12.14 -1.06
N SER A 151 9.93 12.32 -2.11
CA SER A 151 10.45 11.19 -2.91
C SER A 151 11.28 10.21 -2.08
N GLU A 152 11.96 10.67 -1.02
CA GLU A 152 12.74 9.83 -0.10
C GLU A 152 11.90 8.76 0.61
N PHE A 153 10.59 9.02 0.81
CA PHE A 153 9.67 8.04 1.40
C PHE A 153 9.59 6.75 0.57
N PHE A 154 9.67 6.86 -0.74
CA PHE A 154 9.60 5.73 -1.65
C PHE A 154 10.94 5.00 -1.81
N GLY A 155 12.06 5.65 -1.44
CA GLY A 155 13.40 5.12 -1.67
C GLY A 155 13.79 5.09 -3.15
N SER A 156 14.96 4.54 -3.46
CA SER A 156 15.51 4.46 -4.83
C SER A 156 15.07 3.20 -5.60
N HIS A 157 14.36 2.30 -4.96
CA HIS A 157 13.90 1.04 -5.52
C HIS A 157 12.40 0.85 -5.26
N VAL A 158 11.74 0.12 -6.17
CA VAL A 158 10.33 -0.22 -6.00
C VAL A 158 10.20 -1.30 -4.92
N ILE A 159 10.00 -0.87 -3.69
CA ILE A 159 9.77 -1.73 -2.53
C ILE A 159 8.64 -1.09 -1.70
N PRO A 160 7.63 -1.84 -1.25
CA PRO A 160 6.65 -1.31 -0.32
C PRO A 160 7.33 -0.76 0.94
N PRO A 161 6.91 0.38 1.48
CA PRO A 161 7.54 0.97 2.66
C PRO A 161 7.28 0.16 3.94
N GLY A 162 8.14 0.31 4.92
CA GLY A 162 7.97 -0.19 6.28
C GLY A 162 7.69 -1.70 6.38
N ASP A 163 6.67 -2.05 7.15
CA ASP A 163 6.29 -3.45 7.38
C ASP A 163 5.63 -4.10 6.15
N LEU A 164 5.12 -3.31 5.21
CA LEU A 164 4.57 -3.83 3.95
C LEU A 164 5.64 -4.57 3.12
N ALA A 165 6.91 -4.16 3.21
CA ALA A 165 8.03 -4.83 2.52
C ALA A 165 8.23 -6.30 2.92
N LYS A 166 7.73 -6.70 4.08
CA LYS A 166 7.80 -8.09 4.60
C LYS A 166 6.72 -8.99 4.00
N LEU A 167 5.68 -8.40 3.41
CA LEU A 167 4.56 -9.11 2.84
C LEU A 167 4.84 -9.48 1.38
N ARG A 168 4.07 -10.46 0.86
CA ARG A 168 4.07 -10.82 -0.56
C ARG A 168 2.63 -11.13 -1.00
N VAL A 169 2.30 -10.75 -2.21
CA VAL A 169 1.04 -11.18 -2.85
C VAL A 169 1.06 -12.71 -2.97
N GLY A 170 -0.05 -13.36 -2.61
CA GLY A 170 -0.14 -14.83 -2.51
C GLY A 170 0.23 -15.41 -1.14
N MET A 171 0.80 -14.60 -0.22
CA MET A 171 1.13 -15.06 1.14
C MET A 171 -0.14 -15.42 1.91
N LYS A 172 -0.09 -16.51 2.70
CA LYS A 172 -1.21 -16.91 3.55
C LYS A 172 -1.48 -15.88 4.64
N LEU A 173 -2.75 -15.67 4.96
CA LEU A 173 -3.17 -14.69 5.97
C LEU A 173 -2.52 -14.92 7.34
N ALA A 174 -2.29 -16.16 7.74
CA ALA A 174 -1.65 -16.48 9.01
C ALA A 174 -0.21 -15.96 9.07
N ASP A 175 0.55 -16.15 7.98
CA ASP A 175 1.93 -15.70 7.87
C ASP A 175 1.99 -14.18 7.79
N ALA A 176 1.11 -13.56 6.99
CA ALA A 176 1.01 -12.11 6.88
C ALA A 176 0.68 -11.44 8.23
N ARG A 177 -0.22 -12.02 9.02
CA ARG A 177 -0.55 -11.53 10.36
C ARG A 177 0.62 -11.59 11.33
N SER A 178 1.51 -12.56 11.18
CA SER A 178 2.70 -12.64 12.03
C SER A 178 3.73 -11.58 11.71
N LEU A 179 3.80 -11.13 10.46
CA LEU A 179 4.76 -10.14 9.96
C LEU A 179 4.28 -8.69 10.11
N ALA A 180 2.99 -8.45 9.90
CA ALA A 180 2.39 -7.12 9.94
C ALA A 180 0.98 -7.16 10.59
N PRO A 181 0.87 -7.48 11.89
CA PRO A 181 -0.41 -7.73 12.55
C PRO A 181 -1.34 -6.51 12.54
N GLY A 182 -0.80 -5.32 12.69
CA GLY A 182 -1.57 -4.07 12.69
C GLY A 182 -2.25 -3.80 11.36
N ILE A 183 -1.50 -3.89 10.27
CA ILE A 183 -1.99 -3.58 8.92
C ILE A 183 -3.05 -4.59 8.49
N ILE A 184 -2.83 -5.87 8.76
CA ILE A 184 -3.76 -6.95 8.37
C ILE A 184 -5.10 -6.88 9.12
N ALA A 185 -5.11 -6.32 10.32
CA ALA A 185 -6.33 -6.19 11.12
C ALA A 185 -7.18 -4.98 10.71
N SER A 186 -6.59 -3.98 10.07
CA SER A 186 -7.28 -2.76 9.70
C SER A 186 -8.17 -2.94 8.46
N ARG A 187 -9.40 -2.44 8.52
CA ARG A 187 -10.33 -2.39 7.37
C ARG A 187 -10.29 -1.05 6.63
N THR A 188 -9.84 0.00 7.30
CA THR A 188 -9.83 1.38 6.78
C THR A 188 -8.44 1.84 6.38
N GLY A 189 -7.47 0.94 6.44
CA GLY A 189 -6.06 1.25 6.28
C GLY A 189 -5.45 1.91 7.51
N ILE A 190 -4.14 1.75 7.68
CA ILE A 190 -3.40 2.40 8.77
C ILE A 190 -2.79 3.69 8.26
N PRO A 191 -3.04 4.83 8.92
CA PRO A 191 -2.32 6.05 8.61
C PRO A 191 -0.83 5.84 8.94
N THR A 192 0.03 6.25 8.02
CA THR A 192 1.47 6.30 8.26
C THR A 192 1.84 7.55 9.04
N SER A 193 3.12 7.71 9.35
CA SER A 193 3.65 8.98 9.87
C SER A 193 3.65 10.10 8.81
N VAL A 194 3.40 9.77 7.56
CA VAL A 194 3.38 10.72 6.43
C VAL A 194 1.95 11.18 6.17
N ASP A 195 1.75 12.49 6.11
CA ASP A 195 0.42 13.09 5.93
C ASP A 195 -0.24 12.64 4.63
N GLY A 196 -1.50 12.23 4.73
CA GLY A 196 -2.28 11.77 3.60
C GLY A 196 -1.93 10.37 3.08
N VAL A 197 -0.96 9.68 3.68
CA VAL A 197 -0.57 8.32 3.26
C VAL A 197 -1.17 7.27 4.20
N ARG A 198 -1.85 6.28 3.62
CA ARG A 198 -2.42 5.13 4.34
C ARG A 198 -1.97 3.82 3.72
N GLU A 199 -1.69 2.85 4.56
CA GLU A 199 -1.28 1.50 4.17
C GLU A 199 -2.47 0.55 4.19
N PHE A 200 -2.56 -0.28 3.17
CA PHE A 200 -3.63 -1.27 3.03
C PHE A 200 -3.10 -2.63 2.56
N VAL A 201 -3.72 -3.68 3.07
CA VAL A 201 -3.53 -5.04 2.58
C VAL A 201 -4.90 -5.66 2.34
N ALA A 202 -5.19 -5.98 1.10
CA ALA A 202 -6.41 -6.69 0.76
C ALA A 202 -6.18 -8.20 0.81
N ILE A 203 -7.12 -8.89 1.44
CA ILE A 203 -7.12 -10.35 1.57
C ILE A 203 -8.22 -10.91 0.67
N ASP A 204 -7.93 -11.98 -0.03
CA ASP A 204 -8.95 -12.75 -0.74
C ASP A 204 -9.73 -13.61 0.28
N ASP A 205 -11.01 -13.30 0.45
CA ASP A 205 -11.87 -13.97 1.45
C ASP A 205 -12.09 -15.46 1.18
N LYS A 206 -11.93 -15.90 -0.09
CA LYS A 206 -12.14 -17.30 -0.49
C LYS A 206 -10.91 -18.17 -0.23
N THR A 207 -9.74 -17.63 -0.55
CA THR A 207 -8.46 -18.37 -0.47
C THR A 207 -7.69 -18.08 0.80
N GLY A 208 -8.01 -16.97 1.49
CA GLY A 208 -7.30 -16.54 2.70
C GLY A 208 -5.85 -16.14 2.44
N VAL A 209 -5.58 -15.57 1.27
CA VAL A 209 -4.23 -15.09 0.90
C VAL A 209 -4.22 -13.57 0.68
N VAL A 210 -3.05 -12.96 0.79
CA VAL A 210 -2.82 -11.56 0.44
C VAL A 210 -3.06 -11.39 -1.06
N ARG A 211 -4.07 -10.60 -1.43
CA ARG A 211 -4.45 -10.32 -2.81
C ARG A 211 -3.70 -9.12 -3.38
N SER A 212 -3.58 -8.06 -2.59
CA SER A 212 -2.87 -6.85 -2.98
C SER A 212 -2.34 -6.10 -1.76
N ILE A 213 -1.28 -5.35 -1.97
CA ILE A 213 -0.65 -4.43 -1.01
C ILE A 213 -0.68 -3.08 -1.68
N TYR A 214 -1.19 -2.03 -1.03
CA TYR A 214 -1.24 -0.72 -1.64
C TYR A 214 -1.17 0.41 -0.62
N LEU A 215 -0.74 1.57 -1.11
CA LEU A 215 -0.79 2.84 -0.41
C LEU A 215 -1.89 3.70 -1.05
N ASN A 216 -2.68 4.36 -0.23
CA ASN A 216 -3.44 5.49 -0.68
C ASN A 216 -2.58 6.75 -0.49
N LEU A 217 -2.41 7.53 -1.55
CA LEU A 217 -1.49 8.65 -1.65
C LEU A 217 -2.22 9.94 -2.02
N PRO A 218 -1.70 11.11 -1.63
CA PRO A 218 -2.25 12.40 -2.06
C PRO A 218 -2.06 12.64 -3.58
N PRO A 219 -2.84 13.56 -4.19
CA PRO A 219 -2.84 13.78 -5.65
C PRO A 219 -1.50 14.14 -6.29
N HIS A 220 -0.57 14.72 -5.53
CA HIS A 220 0.75 15.12 -6.03
C HIS A 220 1.83 14.01 -5.95
N ALA A 221 1.44 12.80 -5.60
CA ALA A 221 2.38 11.69 -5.43
C ALA A 221 3.01 11.23 -6.75
N GLU A 222 2.37 11.46 -7.90
CA GLU A 222 2.92 11.11 -9.21
C GLU A 222 4.30 11.76 -9.46
N ASP A 223 4.42 13.06 -9.19
CA ASP A 223 5.68 13.80 -9.38
C ASP A 223 6.78 13.25 -8.44
N LEU A 224 6.43 12.91 -7.20
CA LEU A 224 7.36 12.35 -6.22
C LEU A 224 7.82 10.93 -6.59
N LEU A 225 6.92 10.12 -7.16
CA LEU A 225 7.27 8.79 -7.66
C LEU A 225 8.18 8.90 -8.89
N ALA A 226 7.92 9.86 -9.78
CA ALA A 226 8.79 10.13 -10.93
C ALA A 226 10.18 10.62 -10.49
N GLU A 227 10.27 11.40 -9.42
CA GLU A 227 11.55 11.80 -8.81
C GLU A 227 12.29 10.61 -8.19
N ALA A 228 11.58 9.72 -7.48
CA ALA A 228 12.15 8.56 -6.80
C ALA A 228 12.58 7.45 -7.77
N TRP A 229 11.74 7.14 -8.77
CA TRP A 229 11.86 5.94 -9.61
C TRP A 229 11.95 6.23 -11.11
N SER A 230 12.07 7.49 -11.55
CA SER A 230 11.93 7.94 -12.93
C SER A 230 10.47 7.96 -13.44
N GLU A 231 10.27 8.40 -14.70
CA GLU A 231 8.94 8.41 -15.30
C GLU A 231 8.35 7.00 -15.39
N GLY A 232 7.11 6.84 -14.88
CA GLY A 232 6.38 5.59 -14.93
C GLY A 232 5.96 5.21 -16.36
N TRP A 233 5.92 3.93 -16.64
CA TRP A 233 5.39 3.40 -17.90
C TRP A 233 3.88 3.61 -17.97
N LYS A 234 3.40 4.27 -19.03
CA LYS A 234 1.97 4.45 -19.31
C LYS A 234 1.35 3.15 -19.81
N ALA A 235 0.41 2.63 -19.05
CA ALA A 235 -0.34 1.43 -19.37
C ALA A 235 -1.85 1.68 -19.23
N SER A 236 -2.66 0.68 -19.55
CA SER A 236 -4.11 0.72 -19.35
C SER A 236 -4.56 -0.50 -18.58
N GLU A 237 -5.29 -0.31 -17.51
CA GLU A 237 -5.90 -1.38 -16.73
C GLU A 237 -7.43 -1.21 -16.77
N LEU A 238 -8.13 -2.21 -17.29
CA LEU A 238 -9.60 -2.15 -17.48
C LEU A 238 -10.10 -0.90 -18.24
N GLY A 239 -9.26 -0.35 -19.14
CA GLY A 239 -9.59 0.87 -19.90
C GLY A 239 -9.23 2.18 -19.20
N HIS A 240 -8.70 2.15 -17.99
CA HIS A 240 -8.22 3.33 -17.26
C HIS A 240 -6.71 3.48 -17.40
N PRO A 241 -6.20 4.73 -17.58
CA PRO A 241 -4.78 4.97 -17.62
C PRO A 241 -4.14 4.69 -16.26
N VAL A 242 -2.97 4.05 -16.26
CA VAL A 242 -2.18 3.77 -15.08
C VAL A 242 -0.70 4.02 -15.37
N LEU A 243 0.08 4.29 -14.32
CA LEU A 243 1.54 4.33 -14.38
C LEU A 243 2.12 3.10 -13.69
N VAL A 244 3.13 2.49 -14.29
CA VAL A 244 3.72 1.24 -13.81
C VAL A 244 5.23 1.38 -13.70
N TRP A 245 5.79 0.92 -12.57
CA TRP A 245 7.22 0.83 -12.30
C TRP A 245 7.58 -0.61 -11.93
N PRO A 246 8.09 -1.41 -12.89
CA PRO A 246 8.64 -2.73 -12.58
C PRO A 246 10.09 -2.58 -12.10
N ASP A 247 10.47 -3.30 -11.06
CA ASP A 247 11.85 -3.37 -10.59
C ASP A 247 12.33 -4.83 -10.55
N PRO A 248 13.08 -5.26 -11.57
CA PRO A 248 13.57 -6.64 -11.63
C PRO A 248 14.58 -6.96 -10.53
N THR A 249 15.21 -5.96 -9.91
CA THR A 249 16.22 -6.19 -8.86
C THR A 249 15.59 -6.51 -7.52
N THR A 250 14.40 -5.96 -7.26
CA THR A 250 13.67 -6.16 -6.00
C THR A 250 12.60 -7.24 -6.10
N GLY A 251 12.19 -7.57 -7.31
CA GLY A 251 11.05 -8.47 -7.56
C GLY A 251 9.70 -7.84 -7.25
N TRP A 252 9.60 -6.49 -7.26
CA TRP A 252 8.38 -5.75 -7.09
C TRP A 252 8.00 -4.97 -8.33
N ARG A 253 6.70 -4.76 -8.50
CA ARG A 253 6.11 -3.83 -9.45
C ARG A 253 5.15 -2.92 -8.70
N ALA A 254 5.26 -1.62 -8.92
CA ALA A 254 4.29 -0.65 -8.44
C ALA A 254 3.38 -0.20 -9.58
N THR A 255 2.09 -0.02 -9.30
CA THR A 255 1.09 0.48 -10.25
C THR A 255 0.31 1.61 -9.59
N LEU A 256 0.41 2.81 -10.14
CA LEU A 256 -0.35 3.98 -9.68
C LEU A 256 -1.66 4.07 -10.46
N ARG A 257 -2.76 4.11 -9.72
CA ARG A 257 -4.13 4.28 -10.23
C ARG A 257 -4.70 5.58 -9.71
N ASP A 258 -5.36 6.33 -10.56
CA ASP A 258 -6.13 7.49 -10.10
C ASP A 258 -7.40 7.02 -9.37
N ALA A 259 -7.54 7.42 -8.12
CA ALA A 259 -8.71 7.14 -7.30
C ALA A 259 -9.65 8.36 -7.32
N LEU A 260 -10.42 8.51 -8.39
CA LEU A 260 -11.47 9.53 -8.54
C LEU A 260 -10.96 10.99 -8.50
N GLY A 261 -9.68 11.24 -8.80
CA GLY A 261 -9.10 12.59 -8.87
C GLY A 261 -8.78 13.25 -7.51
N TYR A 262 -8.98 12.56 -6.40
CA TYR A 262 -8.72 13.09 -5.05
C TYR A 262 -7.55 12.41 -4.33
N SER A 263 -7.17 11.24 -4.80
CA SER A 263 -6.08 10.45 -4.26
C SER A 263 -5.57 9.49 -5.33
N HIS A 264 -4.44 8.85 -5.07
CA HIS A 264 -3.91 7.78 -5.89
C HIS A 264 -3.78 6.51 -5.08
N ASP A 265 -4.06 5.37 -5.69
CA ASP A 265 -3.74 4.06 -5.14
C ASP A 265 -2.47 3.53 -5.79
N LEU A 266 -1.39 3.43 -5.01
CA LEU A 266 -0.14 2.80 -5.43
C LEU A 266 -0.16 1.33 -4.99
N ALA A 267 -0.50 0.44 -5.91
CA ALA A 267 -0.53 -0.99 -5.67
C ALA A 267 0.85 -1.61 -5.92
N TYR A 268 1.24 -2.54 -5.05
CA TYR A 268 2.47 -3.32 -5.18
C TYR A 268 2.13 -4.77 -5.48
N ASP A 269 2.71 -5.28 -6.54
CA ASP A 269 2.58 -6.66 -6.97
C ASP A 269 3.95 -7.34 -7.08
N ASN A 270 3.97 -8.66 -7.08
CA ASN A 270 5.18 -9.40 -7.37
C ASN A 270 5.58 -9.15 -8.83
N PHE A 271 6.83 -8.78 -9.02
CA PHE A 271 7.48 -8.79 -10.32
C PHE A 271 8.47 -9.93 -10.35
N ILE A 272 8.22 -10.90 -11.21
CA ILE A 272 9.10 -12.07 -11.30
C ILE A 272 10.20 -11.71 -12.30
N PRO A 273 11.47 -11.64 -11.88
CA PRO A 273 12.59 -11.44 -12.79
C PRO A 273 12.61 -12.49 -13.90
N ALA A 274 13.05 -12.10 -15.11
CA ALA A 274 13.11 -13.02 -16.25
C ALA A 274 13.85 -14.33 -15.94
N ALA A 275 14.91 -14.28 -15.14
CA ALA A 275 15.63 -15.47 -14.71
C ALA A 275 14.74 -16.48 -13.95
N HIS A 276 13.81 -16.01 -13.14
CA HIS A 276 12.85 -16.88 -12.44
C HIS A 276 11.70 -17.34 -13.34
N LEU A 277 11.30 -16.52 -14.33
CA LEU A 277 10.28 -16.92 -15.32
C LEU A 277 10.81 -17.98 -16.27
N LEU A 278 12.07 -17.85 -16.66
CA LEU A 278 12.71 -18.75 -17.62
C LEU A 278 13.17 -20.05 -16.96
N GLY A 279 13.48 -20.04 -15.65
CA GLY A 279 14.01 -21.18 -14.91
C GLY A 279 15.40 -21.64 -15.37
N ASP A 280 15.92 -22.67 -14.72
CA ASP A 280 17.31 -23.14 -14.93
C ASP A 280 17.44 -24.18 -16.06
N GLN A 281 16.32 -24.80 -16.49
CA GLN A 281 16.37 -25.86 -17.50
C GLN A 281 16.25 -25.30 -18.93
N PRO A 282 17.14 -25.65 -19.88
CA PRO A 282 17.13 -25.06 -21.22
C PRO A 282 15.83 -25.34 -22.00
N ASP A 283 15.16 -26.46 -21.75
CA ASP A 283 14.01 -26.96 -22.53
C ASP A 283 12.66 -26.71 -21.84
N SER A 284 12.66 -26.07 -20.66
CA SER A 284 11.45 -25.77 -19.92
C SER A 284 11.43 -24.31 -19.50
N ILE A 285 10.24 -23.78 -19.30
CA ILE A 285 10.01 -22.51 -18.64
C ILE A 285 9.42 -22.86 -17.29
N ASP A 286 10.08 -22.53 -16.19
CA ASP A 286 9.68 -22.99 -14.84
C ASP A 286 8.29 -22.50 -14.42
N ALA A 287 7.83 -21.39 -14.98
CA ALA A 287 6.46 -20.95 -14.82
C ALA A 287 5.44 -21.85 -15.52
N LEU A 288 5.88 -22.77 -16.39
CA LEU A 288 5.05 -23.77 -17.03
C LEU A 288 5.43 -25.13 -16.47
N PRO A 289 4.75 -25.64 -15.43
CA PRO A 289 5.15 -26.84 -14.69
C PRO A 289 5.20 -28.12 -15.54
N GLN A 290 4.76 -28.05 -16.79
CA GLN A 290 4.89 -29.15 -17.76
C GLN A 290 5.21 -28.62 -19.15
N PRO A 291 6.05 -29.32 -19.95
CA PRO A 291 6.29 -28.93 -21.34
C PRO A 291 4.96 -28.92 -22.12
N ILE A 292 4.72 -27.81 -22.81
CA ILE A 292 3.48 -27.56 -23.56
C ILE A 292 3.66 -27.83 -25.05
N LEU A 293 4.83 -27.53 -25.60
CA LEU A 293 5.12 -27.74 -27.00
C LEU A 293 4.95 -29.23 -27.37
N GLY A 294 4.32 -29.49 -28.52
CA GLY A 294 4.03 -30.84 -28.99
C GLY A 294 2.82 -31.51 -28.33
N LYS A 295 2.30 -31.01 -27.23
CA LYS A 295 1.09 -31.54 -26.58
C LYS A 295 -0.16 -31.25 -27.40
N THR A 296 -1.16 -32.14 -27.29
CA THR A 296 -2.47 -31.88 -27.85
C THR A 296 -3.21 -30.79 -27.04
N ILE A 297 -4.15 -30.12 -27.68
CA ILE A 297 -4.99 -29.12 -27.02
C ILE A 297 -5.71 -29.73 -25.80
N ASP A 298 -6.16 -30.98 -25.90
CA ASP A 298 -6.86 -31.66 -24.81
C ASP A 298 -5.95 -31.99 -23.62
N GLU A 299 -4.70 -32.37 -23.88
CA GLU A 299 -3.69 -32.55 -22.83
C GLU A 299 -3.40 -31.26 -22.08
N VAL A 300 -3.25 -30.15 -22.81
CA VAL A 300 -3.05 -28.82 -22.21
C VAL A 300 -4.28 -28.37 -21.42
N LYS A 301 -5.48 -28.52 -21.98
CA LYS A 301 -6.73 -28.23 -21.26
C LYS A 301 -6.91 -29.07 -20.00
N LYS A 302 -6.46 -30.32 -20.02
CA LYS A 302 -6.52 -31.19 -18.84
C LYS A 302 -5.52 -30.78 -17.76
N ALA A 303 -4.33 -30.34 -18.16
CA ALA A 303 -3.29 -29.88 -17.22
C ALA A 303 -3.61 -28.51 -16.59
N TYR A 304 -4.24 -27.62 -17.35
CA TYR A 304 -4.47 -26.22 -17.01
C TYR A 304 -5.98 -25.86 -16.99
N LYS A 305 -6.79 -26.68 -16.36
CA LYS A 305 -8.28 -26.67 -16.42
C LYS A 305 -8.95 -25.33 -16.19
N ASP A 306 -8.42 -24.54 -15.24
CA ASP A 306 -9.02 -23.29 -14.81
C ASP A 306 -8.24 -22.06 -15.29
N GLU A 307 -7.13 -22.28 -16.01
CA GLU A 307 -6.15 -21.27 -16.39
C GLU A 307 -6.17 -20.93 -17.89
N LEU A 308 -6.98 -21.66 -18.67
CA LEU A 308 -7.07 -21.47 -20.12
C LEU A 308 -8.29 -20.63 -20.51
N ALA A 309 -8.05 -19.40 -20.97
CA ALA A 309 -9.09 -18.58 -21.57
C ALA A 309 -9.18 -18.81 -23.07
N PRO A 310 -10.38 -19.07 -23.65
CA PRO A 310 -10.55 -19.17 -25.10
C PRO A 310 -10.33 -17.80 -25.73
N GLY A 311 -9.31 -17.65 -26.57
CA GLY A 311 -9.11 -16.49 -27.41
C GLY A 311 -10.24 -16.37 -28.46
N LYS A 312 -10.66 -15.15 -28.79
CA LYS A 312 -11.58 -14.91 -29.89
C LYS A 312 -10.86 -15.12 -31.21
N GLU A 313 -11.25 -16.07 -32.02
CA GLU A 313 -11.01 -16.24 -33.45
C GLU A 313 -9.86 -17.09 -34.00
N LEU A 314 -8.86 -17.51 -33.25
CA LEU A 314 -7.84 -18.44 -33.77
C LEU A 314 -7.32 -19.30 -32.62
N ALA A 315 -8.00 -20.29 -32.17
CA ALA A 315 -7.48 -21.29 -31.22
C ALA A 315 -6.23 -20.87 -30.37
N LEU A 316 -6.11 -19.60 -30.03
CA LEU A 316 -5.13 -19.01 -29.15
C LEU A 316 -5.60 -19.31 -27.72
N LEU A 317 -4.86 -20.14 -27.02
CA LEU A 317 -5.09 -20.38 -25.61
C LEU A 317 -4.20 -19.36 -24.85
N LEU A 318 -4.84 -18.47 -24.10
CA LEU A 318 -4.13 -17.59 -23.16
C LEU A 318 -4.03 -18.37 -21.85
N LEU A 319 -2.83 -18.51 -21.32
CA LEU A 319 -2.65 -18.98 -19.96
C LEU A 319 -2.81 -17.79 -19.02
N PRO A 320 -3.88 -17.69 -18.24
CA PRO A 320 -3.96 -16.76 -17.14
C PRO A 320 -3.08 -17.31 -16.02
N THR A 321 -1.83 -17.00 -16.06
CA THR A 321 -0.88 -17.35 -15.01
C THR A 321 -0.62 -16.13 -14.13
N GLU A 322 0.14 -16.31 -13.08
CA GLU A 322 0.76 -15.21 -12.34
C GLU A 322 1.47 -14.21 -13.28
N TRP A 323 1.75 -14.60 -14.50
CA TRP A 323 2.30 -13.82 -15.59
C TRP A 323 1.38 -12.71 -16.09
N GLU A 324 0.06 -12.87 -16.07
CA GLU A 324 -0.86 -11.76 -16.36
C GLU A 324 -0.69 -10.61 -15.36
N ARG A 325 -0.33 -10.93 -14.12
CA ARG A 325 -0.04 -9.93 -13.08
C ARG A 325 1.23 -9.15 -13.36
N VAL A 326 2.18 -9.72 -14.09
CA VAL A 326 3.41 -9.03 -14.54
C VAL A 326 3.26 -8.39 -15.93
N GLY A 327 2.04 -8.33 -16.48
CA GLY A 327 1.78 -7.77 -17.79
C GLY A 327 2.21 -8.68 -18.95
N THR A 328 2.54 -9.92 -18.65
CA THR A 328 3.01 -10.91 -19.64
C THR A 328 1.87 -11.86 -19.96
N ARG A 329 1.61 -12.03 -21.25
CA ARG A 329 0.65 -13.03 -21.76
C ARG A 329 1.42 -14.15 -22.41
N VAL A 330 1.11 -15.38 -22.03
CA VAL A 330 1.60 -16.57 -22.74
C VAL A 330 0.55 -16.97 -23.77
N VAL A 331 0.95 -16.97 -25.03
CA VAL A 331 0.09 -17.26 -26.17
C VAL A 331 0.49 -18.61 -26.73
N LEU A 332 -0.45 -19.54 -26.82
CA LEU A 332 -0.27 -20.85 -27.39
C LEU A 332 -0.86 -20.91 -28.79
N VAL A 333 -0.07 -21.26 -29.77
CA VAL A 333 -0.51 -21.39 -31.17
C VAL A 333 -0.64 -22.88 -31.52
N PRO A 334 -1.87 -23.38 -31.72
CA PRO A 334 -2.07 -24.76 -32.14
C PRO A 334 -1.85 -24.92 -33.65
N GLY A 335 -1.31 -26.07 -34.03
CA GLY A 335 -1.14 -26.46 -35.41
C GLY A 335 -1.21 -27.98 -35.56
N GLY A 336 -2.10 -28.49 -36.44
CA GLY A 336 -2.27 -29.94 -36.63
C GLY A 336 -2.78 -30.69 -35.39
N GLY A 337 -3.58 -30.03 -34.53
CA GLY A 337 -4.11 -30.61 -33.29
C GLY A 337 -3.15 -30.59 -32.10
N ARG A 338 -1.96 -30.05 -32.25
CA ARG A 338 -0.94 -29.91 -31.20
C ARG A 338 -0.50 -28.47 -31.05
N ILE A 339 0.03 -28.10 -29.88
CA ILE A 339 0.64 -26.78 -29.69
C ILE A 339 1.99 -26.76 -30.40
N ARG A 340 2.13 -25.87 -31.39
CA ARG A 340 3.35 -25.75 -32.20
C ARG A 340 4.20 -24.54 -31.82
N GLU A 341 3.59 -23.56 -31.21
CA GLU A 341 4.29 -22.34 -30.85
C GLU A 341 3.79 -21.84 -29.50
N LEU A 342 4.72 -21.32 -28.72
CA LEU A 342 4.48 -20.63 -27.48
C LEU A 342 5.17 -19.27 -27.57
N SER A 343 4.43 -18.19 -27.35
CA SER A 343 5.04 -16.87 -27.30
C SER A 343 4.64 -16.12 -26.03
N PHE A 344 5.52 -15.26 -25.56
CA PHE A 344 5.25 -14.37 -24.43
C PHE A 344 6.06 -13.08 -24.54
N SER A 345 5.56 -12.01 -23.94
CA SER A 345 6.20 -10.70 -23.93
C SER A 345 6.73 -10.37 -22.53
N LEU A 346 7.96 -9.88 -22.46
CA LEU A 346 8.62 -9.40 -21.25
C LEU A 346 8.80 -7.88 -21.34
N PRO A 347 7.92 -7.08 -20.73
CA PRO A 347 8.02 -5.63 -20.81
C PRO A 347 9.24 -5.12 -20.05
N TYR A 348 9.99 -4.21 -20.66
CA TYR A 348 11.14 -3.54 -20.06
C TYR A 348 10.99 -2.02 -19.94
N LYS A 349 10.02 -1.39 -20.60
CA LYS A 349 9.74 0.03 -20.34
C LYS A 349 9.04 0.18 -18.98
N PRO A 350 9.36 1.21 -18.19
CA PRO A 350 10.19 2.39 -18.49
C PRO A 350 11.68 2.23 -18.15
N HIS A 351 12.12 1.07 -17.71
CA HIS A 351 13.48 0.81 -17.24
C HIS A 351 14.35 0.23 -18.36
N PRO A 352 15.10 1.07 -19.14
CA PRO A 352 15.97 0.58 -20.21
C PRO A 352 16.98 -0.48 -19.73
N GLU A 353 17.42 -0.37 -18.47
CA GLU A 353 18.29 -1.34 -17.81
C GLU A 353 17.65 -2.72 -17.71
N ALA A 354 16.32 -2.82 -17.57
CA ALA A 354 15.62 -4.10 -17.57
C ALA A 354 15.77 -4.84 -18.92
N ARG A 355 15.96 -4.11 -20.02
CA ARG A 355 16.24 -4.70 -21.32
C ARG A 355 17.52 -5.54 -21.29
N ASP A 356 18.56 -5.00 -20.71
CA ASP A 356 19.87 -5.69 -20.63
C ASP A 356 19.82 -6.85 -19.61
N VAL A 357 19.08 -6.67 -18.50
CA VAL A 357 18.86 -7.73 -17.52
C VAL A 357 18.15 -8.94 -18.16
N PHE A 358 17.12 -8.71 -18.98
CA PHE A 358 16.45 -9.79 -19.71
C PHE A 358 17.39 -10.43 -20.74
N LEU A 359 18.17 -9.66 -21.47
CA LEU A 359 19.12 -10.18 -22.42
C LEU A 359 20.16 -11.10 -21.76
N GLU A 360 20.70 -10.69 -20.62
CA GLU A 360 21.62 -11.52 -19.84
C GLU A 360 20.96 -12.80 -19.29
N ALA A 361 19.69 -12.73 -18.88
CA ALA A 361 18.92 -13.90 -18.48
C ALA A 361 18.71 -14.88 -19.64
N PHE A 362 18.45 -14.37 -20.85
CA PHE A 362 18.35 -15.21 -22.06
C PHE A 362 19.68 -15.90 -22.37
N LYS A 363 20.79 -15.16 -22.33
CA LYS A 363 22.14 -15.71 -22.55
C LYS A 363 22.50 -16.73 -21.48
N THR A 364 22.15 -16.47 -20.23
CA THR A 364 22.39 -17.42 -19.15
C THR A 364 21.64 -18.73 -19.37
N LYS A 365 20.39 -18.64 -19.86
CA LYS A 365 19.54 -19.81 -20.07
C LYS A 365 19.87 -20.58 -21.35
N TRP A 366 20.04 -19.86 -22.45
CA TRP A 366 20.14 -20.44 -23.80
C TRP A 366 21.52 -20.27 -24.45
N GLY A 367 22.47 -19.66 -23.76
CA GLY A 367 23.80 -19.38 -24.30
C GLY A 367 23.84 -18.07 -25.13
N GLU A 368 24.96 -17.81 -25.80
CA GLU A 368 25.06 -16.68 -26.72
C GLU A 368 24.19 -16.92 -27.97
N PRO A 369 23.52 -15.87 -28.48
CA PRO A 369 22.70 -16.01 -29.69
C PRO A 369 23.56 -16.46 -30.87
N LYS A 370 23.06 -17.43 -31.65
CA LYS A 370 23.72 -17.92 -32.85
C LYS A 370 23.67 -16.93 -34.00
N GLU A 371 22.57 -16.24 -34.13
CA GLU A 371 22.35 -15.20 -35.13
C GLU A 371 21.72 -13.96 -34.47
N GLN A 372 22.13 -12.81 -34.97
CA GLN A 372 21.55 -11.52 -34.60
C GLN A 372 21.33 -10.72 -35.87
N ASP A 373 20.10 -10.34 -36.14
CA ASP A 373 19.72 -9.49 -37.26
C ASP A 373 18.73 -8.39 -36.83
N ASP A 374 18.21 -7.62 -37.79
CA ASP A 374 17.23 -6.56 -37.57
C ASP A 374 15.88 -7.08 -37.04
N ARG A 375 15.65 -8.41 -37.05
CA ARG A 375 14.41 -9.06 -36.62
C ARG A 375 14.51 -9.59 -35.21
N GLY A 376 15.73 -9.90 -34.73
CA GLY A 376 15.90 -10.41 -33.37
C GLY A 376 17.15 -11.24 -33.15
N LEU A 377 17.06 -12.06 -32.10
CA LEU A 377 18.12 -12.93 -31.64
C LEU A 377 17.65 -14.38 -31.79
N LEU A 378 18.42 -15.20 -32.49
CA LEU A 378 18.21 -16.65 -32.60
C LEU A 378 19.12 -17.38 -31.62
N PHE A 379 18.58 -18.04 -30.64
CA PHE A 379 19.34 -18.81 -29.65
C PHE A 379 19.47 -20.29 -30.02
N HIS A 380 18.35 -20.87 -30.47
CA HIS A 380 18.31 -22.29 -30.86
C HIS A 380 17.70 -22.44 -32.25
N GLU A 381 18.34 -23.24 -33.13
CA GLU A 381 17.82 -23.57 -34.47
C GLU A 381 16.99 -24.85 -34.49
N ASP A 382 17.28 -25.75 -33.56
CA ASP A 382 16.65 -27.06 -33.45
C ASP A 382 15.44 -27.01 -32.48
N ASP A 383 14.73 -28.12 -32.35
CA ASP A 383 13.50 -28.26 -31.56
C ASP A 383 13.78 -28.23 -30.04
N PRO A 384 13.30 -27.24 -29.28
CA PRO A 384 12.53 -26.09 -29.77
C PRO A 384 13.40 -24.97 -30.36
N ARG A 385 12.99 -24.41 -31.49
CA ARG A 385 13.57 -23.19 -32.03
C ARG A 385 13.19 -22.01 -31.15
N ILE A 386 14.14 -21.20 -30.69
CA ILE A 386 13.94 -20.09 -29.81
C ILE A 386 14.38 -18.80 -30.49
N GLU A 387 13.41 -17.95 -30.75
CA GLU A 387 13.60 -16.63 -31.33
C GLU A 387 13.15 -15.57 -30.34
N ILE A 388 13.91 -14.47 -30.24
CA ILE A 388 13.61 -13.35 -29.36
C ILE A 388 13.66 -12.07 -30.16
N HIS A 389 12.56 -11.34 -30.14
CA HIS A 389 12.41 -10.10 -30.88
C HIS A 389 12.34 -8.92 -29.91
N ASP A 390 13.10 -7.86 -30.21
CA ASP A 390 12.92 -6.58 -29.53
C ASP A 390 11.72 -5.84 -30.14
N ASP A 391 10.72 -5.55 -29.36
CA ASP A 391 9.58 -4.71 -29.73
C ASP A 391 9.69 -3.33 -29.05
N PRO A 392 10.44 -2.38 -29.65
CA PRO A 392 10.67 -1.07 -29.07
C PRO A 392 9.41 -0.19 -29.04
N GLU A 393 8.41 -0.47 -29.87
CA GLU A 393 7.14 0.26 -29.89
C GLU A 393 6.37 0.00 -28.60
N HIS A 394 6.26 -1.26 -28.19
CA HIS A 394 5.64 -1.67 -26.94
C HIS A 394 6.63 -1.72 -25.76
N GLY A 395 7.95 -1.63 -26.05
CA GLY A 395 9.01 -1.66 -25.06
C GLY A 395 9.07 -3.00 -24.32
N ALA A 396 9.11 -4.07 -25.09
CA ALA A 396 9.12 -5.44 -24.57
C ALA A 396 10.03 -6.35 -25.41
N TRP A 397 10.57 -7.39 -24.79
CA TRP A 397 11.09 -8.55 -25.51
C TRP A 397 9.94 -9.52 -25.78
N VAL A 398 9.82 -9.98 -27.00
CA VAL A 398 8.90 -11.04 -27.40
C VAL A 398 9.71 -12.33 -27.60
N VAL A 399 9.41 -13.33 -26.81
CA VAL A 399 10.05 -14.65 -26.89
C VAL A 399 9.11 -15.61 -27.61
N GLU A 400 9.59 -16.27 -28.66
CA GLU A 400 8.87 -17.28 -29.41
C GLU A 400 9.63 -18.61 -29.34
N MET A 401 8.91 -19.66 -28.98
CA MET A 401 9.40 -21.03 -28.96
C MET A 401 8.56 -21.87 -29.91
N ARG A 402 9.18 -22.51 -30.87
CA ARG A 402 8.52 -23.31 -31.93
C ARG A 402 9.02 -24.73 -31.99
#